data_b3e55ad1e57e076bf3e59c7d5c34b11f
#
_entry.id   b3e55ad1e57e076bf3e59c7d5c34b11f
#
_cell.length_a   1.000
_cell.length_b   1.000
_cell.length_c   1.000
_cell.angle_alpha   90.00
_cell.angle_beta   90.00
_cell.angle_gamma   90.00
#
_symmetry.space_group_name_H-M   'P 1'
#
loop_
_entity.id
_entity.type
_entity.pdbx_description
1 polymer ?
#
loop_
_entity_poly.entity_id
_entity_poly.type
_entity_poly.pdbx_seq_one_letter_code
_entity_poly.pdbx_strand_id
1 'polypeptide(L)'
;MEEKNLSIIIPVYNAEKYIKNILHKLDKQITDKIEVLLIDDGSKDKSLEICESYVNSSNGFKVFHQQNSGASAARNRGIELAKGRYIVFIDSDDDIADDYIKTVCDLCDDTNADIIQLDSYMVKNGYEQYINLGLEEGAYDADEYCKFVLKQTTNPPWNKIYKDEIIKKNKICFDVNMVMGEDISFTLEFLRYVSSVY
;
A
#
# COMPACT_ATOMS: atom_id res chain seq x y z
N MET A 1 -18.54 2.74 -15.57
CA MET A 1 -17.92 2.91 -14.23
C MET A 1 -16.74 3.82 -14.46
N GLU A 2 -16.63 4.89 -13.69
CA GLU A 2 -15.42 5.74 -13.78
C GLU A 2 -14.18 4.93 -13.39
N GLU A 3 -13.13 5.13 -14.15
CA GLU A 3 -11.85 4.47 -13.93
C GLU A 3 -11.23 4.99 -12.62
N LYS A 4 -10.83 4.09 -11.72
CA LYS A 4 -10.18 4.46 -10.47
C LYS A 4 -8.69 4.72 -10.74
N ASN A 5 -8.15 5.80 -10.17
CA ASN A 5 -6.73 6.10 -10.30
C ASN A 5 -5.89 5.31 -9.29
N LEU A 6 -6.40 5.16 -8.06
CA LEU A 6 -5.64 4.56 -6.96
C LEU A 6 -6.50 3.59 -6.15
N SER A 7 -5.95 2.42 -5.86
CA SER A 7 -6.45 1.47 -4.85
C SER A 7 -5.49 1.47 -3.66
N ILE A 8 -6.02 1.80 -2.48
CA ILE A 8 -5.30 1.72 -1.21
C ILE A 8 -5.71 0.42 -0.53
N ILE A 9 -4.76 -0.47 -0.28
CA ILE A 9 -5.01 -1.78 0.33
C ILE A 9 -4.49 -1.75 1.75
N ILE A 10 -5.38 -2.02 2.71
CA ILE A 10 -5.06 -2.04 4.14
C ILE A 10 -5.41 -3.41 4.72
N PRO A 11 -4.42 -4.28 5.00
CA PRO A 11 -4.65 -5.49 5.77
C PRO A 11 -4.96 -5.12 7.22
N VAL A 12 -6.01 -5.72 7.77
CA VAL A 12 -6.51 -5.41 9.13
C VAL A 12 -6.58 -6.69 9.95
N TYR A 13 -5.87 -6.74 11.07
CA TYR A 13 -5.97 -7.83 12.03
C TYR A 13 -5.73 -7.33 13.45
N ASN A 14 -6.78 -7.37 14.31
CA ASN A 14 -6.73 -6.92 15.69
C ASN A 14 -6.11 -5.52 15.88
N ALA A 15 -6.54 -4.57 15.06
CA ALA A 15 -6.02 -3.21 14.98
C ALA A 15 -6.94 -2.15 15.60
N GLU A 16 -7.88 -2.50 16.48
CA GLU A 16 -8.89 -1.58 17.05
C GLU A 16 -8.31 -0.29 17.66
N LYS A 17 -7.06 -0.36 18.15
CA LYS A 17 -6.38 0.77 18.77
C LYS A 17 -5.83 1.80 17.78
N TYR A 18 -5.57 1.39 16.54
CA TYR A 18 -4.83 2.17 15.54
C TYR A 18 -5.66 2.52 14.32
N ILE A 19 -6.44 1.57 13.80
CA ILE A 19 -7.14 1.65 12.52
C ILE A 19 -7.99 2.91 12.36
N LYS A 20 -8.59 3.41 13.44
CA LYS A 20 -9.44 4.60 13.40
C LYS A 20 -8.69 5.85 12.97
N ASN A 21 -7.41 6.00 13.36
CA ASN A 21 -6.61 7.16 13.01
C ASN A 21 -6.37 7.24 11.50
N ILE A 22 -5.88 6.14 10.92
CA ILE A 22 -5.59 6.08 9.48
C ILE A 22 -6.87 6.26 8.64
N LEU A 23 -7.98 5.61 9.03
CA LEU A 23 -9.25 5.76 8.33
C LEU A 23 -9.76 7.20 8.37
N HIS A 24 -9.63 7.90 9.50
CA HIS A 24 -10.02 9.30 9.61
C HIS A 24 -9.20 10.22 8.70
N LYS A 25 -7.89 9.99 8.59
CA LYS A 25 -7.03 10.76 7.69
C LYS A 25 -7.33 10.49 6.22
N LEU A 26 -7.57 9.23 5.87
CA LEU A 26 -7.96 8.85 4.51
C LEU A 26 -9.32 9.44 4.12
N ASP A 27 -10.30 9.40 5.01
CA ASP A 27 -11.67 9.91 4.77
C ASP A 27 -11.67 11.40 4.41
N LYS A 28 -10.76 12.19 4.97
CA LYS A 28 -10.59 13.61 4.65
C LYS A 28 -9.98 13.88 3.27
N GLN A 29 -9.28 12.91 2.71
CA GLN A 29 -8.52 13.06 1.47
C GLN A 29 -9.14 12.32 0.29
N ILE A 30 -10.05 11.37 0.54
CA ILE A 30 -10.61 10.48 -0.47
C ILE A 30 -11.46 11.24 -1.48
N THR A 31 -11.38 10.83 -2.76
CA THR A 31 -12.18 11.35 -3.87
C THR A 31 -12.83 10.20 -4.63
N ASP A 32 -13.73 10.50 -5.58
CA ASP A 32 -14.41 9.49 -6.39
C ASP A 32 -13.45 8.63 -7.24
N LYS A 33 -12.23 9.10 -7.46
CA LYS A 33 -11.19 8.37 -8.20
C LYS A 33 -10.36 7.42 -7.34
N ILE A 34 -10.58 7.40 -6.04
CA ILE A 34 -9.83 6.60 -5.08
C ILE A 34 -10.73 5.51 -4.51
N GLU A 35 -10.18 4.36 -4.20
CA GLU A 35 -10.83 3.35 -3.37
C GLU A 35 -9.89 2.87 -2.26
N VAL A 36 -10.46 2.64 -1.09
CA VAL A 36 -9.78 2.04 0.06
C VAL A 36 -10.37 0.66 0.32
N LEU A 37 -9.53 -0.35 0.22
CA LEU A 37 -9.87 -1.75 0.40
C LEU A 37 -9.36 -2.23 1.75
N LEU A 38 -10.26 -2.35 2.72
CA LEU A 38 -9.98 -2.84 4.06
C LEU A 38 -10.17 -4.35 4.06
N ILE A 39 -9.09 -5.09 4.24
CA ILE A 39 -9.13 -6.56 4.23
C ILE A 39 -8.98 -7.05 5.66
N ASP A 40 -10.11 -7.30 6.32
CA ASP A 40 -10.13 -7.85 7.67
C ASP A 40 -9.78 -9.34 7.64
N ASP A 41 -8.65 -9.67 8.19
CA ASP A 41 -8.08 -11.03 8.23
C ASP A 41 -8.50 -11.78 9.50
N GLY A 42 -9.82 -11.79 9.78
CA GLY A 42 -10.40 -12.53 10.90
C GLY A 42 -10.14 -11.90 12.26
N SER A 43 -10.25 -10.58 12.38
CA SER A 43 -10.11 -9.86 13.65
C SER A 43 -11.06 -10.39 14.71
N LYS A 44 -10.60 -10.42 15.96
CA LYS A 44 -11.35 -10.85 17.13
C LYS A 44 -11.70 -9.70 18.09
N ASP A 45 -11.22 -8.50 17.76
CA ASP A 45 -11.50 -7.24 18.44
C ASP A 45 -12.51 -6.40 17.63
N LYS A 46 -12.62 -5.11 17.92
CA LYS A 46 -13.57 -4.20 17.22
C LYS A 46 -13.09 -3.69 15.87
N SER A 47 -12.01 -4.21 15.31
CA SER A 47 -11.44 -3.72 14.05
C SER A 47 -12.45 -3.76 12.91
N LEU A 48 -13.15 -4.89 12.73
CA LEU A 48 -14.15 -5.05 11.68
C LEU A 48 -15.31 -4.06 11.84
N GLU A 49 -15.85 -3.92 13.06
CA GLU A 49 -16.91 -2.97 13.37
C GLU A 49 -16.52 -1.52 13.03
N ILE A 50 -15.29 -1.15 13.37
CA ILE A 50 -14.73 0.18 13.03
C ILE A 50 -14.67 0.36 11.51
N CYS A 51 -14.15 -0.61 10.77
CA CYS A 51 -14.06 -0.57 9.31
C CYS A 51 -15.45 -0.42 8.66
N GLU A 52 -16.44 -1.20 9.10
CA GLU A 52 -17.81 -1.14 8.60
C GLU A 52 -18.46 0.24 8.84
N SER A 53 -18.14 0.92 9.94
CA SER A 53 -18.66 2.26 10.23
C SER A 53 -18.22 3.28 9.18
N TYR A 54 -17.00 3.19 8.65
CA TYR A 54 -16.51 4.06 7.57
C TYR A 54 -17.13 3.71 6.22
N VAL A 55 -17.34 2.43 5.91
CA VAL A 55 -18.05 2.02 4.68
C VAL A 55 -19.46 2.61 4.64
N ASN A 56 -20.14 2.65 5.78
CA ASN A 56 -21.50 3.17 5.87
C ASN A 56 -21.58 4.71 5.82
N SER A 57 -20.51 5.42 6.12
CA SER A 57 -20.47 6.88 6.22
C SER A 57 -19.78 7.57 5.03
N SER A 58 -18.98 6.85 4.26
CA SER A 58 -18.13 7.44 3.21
C SER A 58 -18.07 6.57 1.95
N ASN A 59 -18.16 7.25 0.79
CA ASN A 59 -18.17 6.61 -0.53
C ASN A 59 -16.78 6.24 -0.96
N GLY A 60 -16.11 5.34 -0.82
CA GLY A 60 -14.76 5.00 -1.31
C GLY A 60 -14.11 3.91 -0.49
N PHE A 61 -14.66 3.67 0.70
CA PHE A 61 -14.24 2.55 1.54
C PHE A 61 -15.03 1.29 1.20
N LYS A 62 -14.34 0.17 1.21
CA LYS A 62 -14.93 -1.17 1.09
C LYS A 62 -14.24 -2.07 2.10
N VAL A 63 -15.00 -2.88 2.81
CA VAL A 63 -14.47 -3.88 3.75
C VAL A 63 -14.77 -5.29 3.25
N PHE A 64 -13.79 -6.16 3.38
CA PHE A 64 -13.88 -7.56 3.03
C PHE A 64 -13.33 -8.38 4.21
N HIS A 65 -14.16 -9.24 4.74
CA HIS A 65 -13.78 -10.16 5.82
C HIS A 65 -13.32 -11.50 5.25
N GLN A 66 -12.29 -12.08 5.85
CA GLN A 66 -11.83 -13.45 5.55
C GLN A 66 -11.41 -14.17 6.83
N GLN A 67 -11.28 -15.49 6.74
CA GLN A 67 -10.65 -16.25 7.82
C GLN A 67 -9.18 -15.89 7.89
N ASN A 68 -8.63 -15.75 9.10
CA ASN A 68 -7.23 -15.40 9.31
C ASN A 68 -6.29 -16.30 8.52
N SER A 69 -5.52 -15.69 7.64
CA SER A 69 -4.59 -16.36 6.72
C SER A 69 -3.27 -15.59 6.56
N GLY A 70 -3.08 -14.54 7.36
CA GLY A 70 -1.87 -13.72 7.41
C GLY A 70 -1.89 -12.51 6.46
N ALA A 71 -0.98 -11.56 6.72
CA ALA A 71 -0.89 -10.28 6.01
C ALA A 71 -0.70 -10.46 4.50
N SER A 72 0.12 -11.42 4.07
CA SER A 72 0.33 -11.75 2.65
C SER A 72 -0.98 -12.15 1.96
N ALA A 73 -1.81 -12.99 2.60
CA ALA A 73 -3.10 -13.39 2.06
C ALA A 73 -4.07 -12.22 1.99
N ALA A 74 -4.09 -11.35 3.00
CA ALA A 74 -4.91 -10.15 3.01
C ALA A 74 -4.48 -9.17 1.90
N ARG A 75 -3.18 -8.91 1.74
CA ARG A 75 -2.67 -8.07 0.63
C ARG A 75 -3.02 -8.66 -0.73
N ASN A 76 -2.86 -9.96 -0.93
CA ASN A 76 -3.24 -10.64 -2.18
C ASN A 76 -4.74 -10.49 -2.47
N ARG A 77 -5.58 -10.65 -1.47
CA ARG A 77 -7.02 -10.42 -1.62
C ARG A 77 -7.33 -8.98 -2.03
N GLY A 78 -6.62 -8.01 -1.46
CA GLY A 78 -6.70 -6.61 -1.86
C GLY A 78 -6.31 -6.39 -3.33
N ILE A 79 -5.21 -6.99 -3.78
CA ILE A 79 -4.75 -6.95 -5.19
C ILE A 79 -5.84 -7.49 -6.14
N GLU A 80 -6.46 -8.62 -5.83
CA GLU A 80 -7.53 -9.21 -6.64
C GLU A 80 -8.73 -8.27 -6.80
N LEU A 81 -9.05 -7.51 -5.75
CA LEU A 81 -10.22 -6.61 -5.68
C LEU A 81 -9.96 -5.22 -6.23
N ALA A 82 -8.69 -4.81 -6.31
CA ALA A 82 -8.25 -3.49 -6.76
C ALA A 82 -8.72 -3.17 -8.18
N LYS A 83 -9.11 -1.89 -8.40
CA LYS A 83 -9.57 -1.36 -9.69
C LYS A 83 -8.83 -0.09 -10.09
N GLY A 84 -7.92 0.39 -9.24
CA GLY A 84 -7.09 1.55 -9.50
C GLY A 84 -6.00 1.23 -10.52
N ARG A 85 -5.60 2.24 -11.27
CA ARG A 85 -4.42 2.18 -12.15
C ARG A 85 -3.15 1.89 -11.36
N TYR A 86 -3.10 2.37 -10.13
CA TYR A 86 -2.01 2.13 -9.18
C TYR A 86 -2.53 1.50 -7.88
N ILE A 87 -1.64 0.79 -7.21
CA ILE A 87 -1.85 0.18 -5.89
C ILE A 87 -0.83 0.75 -4.92
N VAL A 88 -1.29 1.10 -3.73
CA VAL A 88 -0.46 1.32 -2.55
C VAL A 88 -0.93 0.42 -1.42
N PHE A 89 0.02 -0.01 -0.58
CA PHE A 89 -0.27 -0.71 0.66
C PHE A 89 -0.07 0.24 1.83
N ILE A 90 -0.88 0.14 2.85
CA ILE A 90 -0.72 0.86 4.12
C ILE A 90 -0.98 -0.16 5.23
N ASP A 91 -0.11 -0.26 6.20
CA ASP A 91 -0.36 -1.11 7.36
C ASP A 91 -1.33 -0.41 8.34
N SER A 92 -2.16 -1.18 9.01
CA SER A 92 -3.28 -0.66 9.81
C SER A 92 -2.87 0.13 11.07
N ASP A 93 -1.60 0.06 11.44
CA ASP A 93 -0.97 0.76 12.57
C ASP A 93 -0.03 1.90 12.14
N ASP A 94 0.10 2.14 10.83
CA ASP A 94 0.86 3.26 10.28
C ASP A 94 0.07 4.57 10.30
N ASP A 95 0.76 5.66 9.95
CA ASP A 95 0.20 6.99 9.77
C ASP A 95 0.56 7.57 8.39
N ILE A 96 -0.23 8.53 7.91
CA ILE A 96 0.00 9.21 6.63
C ILE A 96 -0.01 10.73 6.81
N ALA A 97 0.67 11.43 5.89
CA ALA A 97 0.61 12.87 5.78
C ALA A 97 -0.80 13.37 5.42
N ASP A 98 -1.10 14.63 5.78
CA ASP A 98 -2.42 15.23 5.52
C ASP A 98 -2.69 15.48 4.02
N ASP A 99 -1.67 15.40 3.17
CA ASP A 99 -1.73 15.54 1.71
C ASP A 99 -1.30 14.27 0.96
N TYR A 100 -1.23 13.12 1.66
CA TYR A 100 -0.71 11.87 1.14
C TYR A 100 -1.37 11.44 -0.19
N ILE A 101 -2.69 11.40 -0.24
CA ILE A 101 -3.41 10.96 -1.46
C ILE A 101 -3.13 11.90 -2.63
N LYS A 102 -3.12 13.23 -2.36
CA LYS A 102 -2.80 14.23 -3.39
C LYS A 102 -1.39 14.00 -3.93
N THR A 103 -0.41 13.88 -3.06
CA THR A 103 1.00 13.65 -3.43
C THR A 103 1.17 12.37 -4.25
N VAL A 104 0.55 11.27 -3.81
CA VAL A 104 0.58 9.98 -4.55
C VAL A 104 -0.04 10.13 -5.93
N CYS A 105 -1.18 10.79 -6.06
CA CYS A 105 -1.83 10.99 -7.35
C CYS A 105 -1.02 11.89 -8.28
N ASP A 106 -0.48 13.00 -7.78
CA ASP A 106 0.37 13.91 -8.54
C ASP A 106 1.60 13.16 -9.08
N LEU A 107 2.29 12.39 -8.24
CA LEU A 107 3.44 11.57 -8.65
C LEU A 107 3.08 10.53 -9.73
N CYS A 108 1.93 9.86 -9.58
CA CYS A 108 1.45 8.90 -10.58
C CYS A 108 1.17 9.55 -11.94
N ASP A 109 0.59 10.74 -11.94
CA ASP A 109 0.21 11.44 -13.17
C ASP A 109 1.42 12.11 -13.82
N ASP A 110 2.32 12.70 -13.05
CA ASP A 110 3.51 13.41 -13.56
C ASP A 110 4.56 12.45 -14.10
N THR A 111 4.79 11.32 -13.45
CA THR A 111 5.86 10.39 -13.81
C THR A 111 5.39 9.25 -14.72
N ASN A 112 4.16 8.80 -14.56
CA ASN A 112 3.63 7.57 -15.18
C ASN A 112 4.55 6.35 -14.97
N ALA A 113 5.38 6.36 -13.94
CA ALA A 113 6.35 5.31 -13.66
C ALA A 113 5.66 3.99 -13.31
N ASP A 114 6.36 2.87 -13.54
CA ASP A 114 5.84 1.53 -13.23
C ASP A 114 5.89 1.24 -11.74
N ILE A 115 6.89 1.80 -11.04
CA ILE A 115 7.02 1.82 -9.59
C ILE A 115 7.52 3.19 -9.14
N ILE A 116 7.00 3.70 -8.03
CA ILE A 116 7.45 4.93 -7.40
C ILE A 116 7.84 4.63 -5.96
N GLN A 117 9.06 5.00 -5.57
CA GLN A 117 9.56 4.88 -4.21
C GLN A 117 9.20 6.15 -3.43
N LEU A 118 8.57 5.99 -2.27
CA LEU A 118 8.22 7.10 -1.39
C LEU A 118 9.21 7.22 -0.23
N ASP A 119 9.43 8.44 0.21
CA ASP A 119 10.07 8.72 1.49
C ASP A 119 9.19 8.36 2.67
N SER A 120 9.81 8.12 3.82
CA SER A 120 9.10 7.75 5.03
C SER A 120 9.76 8.29 6.29
N TYR A 121 8.98 8.33 7.36
CA TYR A 121 9.44 8.70 8.69
C TYR A 121 9.15 7.57 9.67
N MET A 122 10.08 7.34 10.58
CA MET A 122 9.84 6.50 11.75
C MET A 122 9.32 7.39 12.87
N VAL A 123 8.15 7.08 13.41
CA VAL A 123 7.60 7.78 14.59
C VAL A 123 7.84 6.93 15.83
N LYS A 124 8.62 7.46 16.77
CA LYS A 124 8.91 6.78 18.03
C LYS A 124 8.80 7.75 19.21
N ASN A 125 7.96 7.44 20.18
CA ASN A 125 7.73 8.27 21.36
C ASN A 125 7.38 9.73 21.04
N GLY A 126 6.64 9.97 19.95
CA GLY A 126 6.26 11.32 19.48
C GLY A 126 7.35 12.09 18.74
N TYR A 127 8.50 11.48 18.46
CA TYR A 127 9.55 12.04 17.63
C TYR A 127 9.51 11.40 16.25
N GLU A 128 9.62 12.22 15.21
CA GLU A 128 9.71 11.81 13.82
C GLU A 128 11.19 11.77 13.40
N GLN A 129 11.59 10.66 12.82
CA GLN A 129 12.92 10.50 12.24
C GLN A 129 12.77 10.17 10.76
N TYR A 130 13.30 11.02 9.89
CA TYR A 130 13.37 10.77 8.45
C TYR A 130 14.22 9.53 8.17
N ILE A 131 13.67 8.61 7.37
CA ILE A 131 14.38 7.42 6.91
C ILE A 131 15.01 7.76 5.56
N ASN A 132 16.30 8.13 5.61
CA ASN A 132 17.05 8.38 4.38
C ASN A 132 17.43 7.06 3.72
N LEU A 133 16.85 6.79 2.56
CA LEU A 133 17.15 5.58 1.78
C LEU A 133 18.43 5.73 0.93
N GLY A 134 18.99 6.94 0.82
CA GLY A 134 20.16 7.22 -0.01
C GLY A 134 19.85 7.28 -1.51
N LEU A 135 18.58 7.48 -1.86
CA LEU A 135 18.15 7.81 -3.22
C LEU A 135 17.97 9.32 -3.35
N GLU A 136 18.29 9.87 -4.51
CA GLU A 136 17.94 11.23 -4.89
C GLU A 136 16.61 11.21 -5.63
N GLU A 137 15.86 12.32 -5.60
CA GLU A 137 14.63 12.44 -6.38
C GLU A 137 14.92 12.37 -7.87
N GLY A 138 14.21 11.51 -8.60
CA GLY A 138 14.37 11.38 -10.05
C GLY A 138 14.06 9.98 -10.59
N ALA A 139 14.26 9.83 -11.88
CA ALA A 139 14.06 8.57 -12.57
C ALA A 139 15.31 7.68 -12.47
N TYR A 140 15.09 6.39 -12.20
CA TYR A 140 16.13 5.37 -12.12
C TYR A 140 15.93 4.29 -13.17
N ASP A 141 17.03 3.70 -13.58
CA ASP A 141 17.05 2.44 -14.32
C ASP A 141 16.59 1.29 -13.41
N ALA A 142 15.81 0.35 -13.96
CA ALA A 142 15.26 -0.76 -13.18
C ALA A 142 16.35 -1.66 -12.56
N ASP A 143 17.46 -1.88 -13.27
CA ASP A 143 18.59 -2.69 -12.76
C ASP A 143 19.33 -1.96 -11.63
N GLU A 144 19.46 -0.64 -11.74
CA GLU A 144 20.06 0.18 -10.67
C GLU A 144 19.21 0.15 -9.41
N TYR A 145 17.90 0.36 -9.55
CA TYR A 145 16.97 0.27 -8.43
C TYR A 145 16.89 -1.15 -7.84
N CYS A 146 16.95 -2.19 -8.66
CA CYS A 146 17.02 -3.57 -8.17
C CYS A 146 18.26 -3.80 -7.28
N LYS A 147 19.43 -3.29 -7.69
CA LYS A 147 20.65 -3.35 -6.86
C LYS A 147 20.51 -2.58 -5.55
N PHE A 148 19.78 -1.47 -5.57
CA PHE A 148 19.43 -0.73 -4.36
C PHE A 148 18.55 -1.57 -3.44
N VAL A 149 17.43 -2.13 -3.95
CA VAL A 149 16.51 -2.98 -3.19
C VAL A 149 17.24 -4.15 -2.51
N LEU A 150 18.15 -4.81 -3.22
CA LEU A 150 18.92 -5.94 -2.70
C LEU A 150 19.91 -5.56 -1.56
N LYS A 151 20.24 -4.29 -1.42
CA LYS A 151 21.11 -3.80 -0.32
C LYS A 151 20.31 -3.40 0.93
N GLN A 152 19.00 -3.28 0.84
CA GLN A 152 18.17 -2.90 1.97
C GLN A 152 17.97 -4.08 2.91
N THR A 153 18.01 -3.81 4.22
CA THR A 153 17.70 -4.80 5.25
C THR A 153 16.19 -5.02 5.41
N THR A 154 15.40 -4.02 5.05
CA THR A 154 13.94 -4.07 5.01
C THR A 154 13.45 -3.46 3.69
N ASN A 155 12.43 -4.02 3.11
CA ASN A 155 11.85 -3.51 1.86
C ASN A 155 10.33 -3.57 1.93
N PRO A 156 9.71 -2.76 2.79
CA PRO A 156 8.28 -2.82 3.01
C PRO A 156 7.50 -2.36 1.75
N PRO A 157 6.31 -2.90 1.50
CA PRO A 157 5.51 -2.52 0.34
C PRO A 157 4.81 -1.16 0.52
N TRP A 158 4.66 -0.68 1.77
CA TRP A 158 3.91 0.54 2.09
C TRP A 158 4.61 1.84 1.66
N ASN A 159 5.91 1.83 1.40
CA ASN A 159 6.63 3.00 0.89
C ASN A 159 6.80 2.99 -0.64
N LYS A 160 5.92 2.29 -1.35
CA LYS A 160 5.96 2.19 -2.81
C LYS A 160 4.57 2.29 -3.42
N ILE A 161 4.53 2.82 -4.63
CA ILE A 161 3.34 2.85 -5.47
C ILE A 161 3.61 1.90 -6.65
N TYR A 162 2.71 0.96 -6.87
CA TYR A 162 2.86 -0.08 -7.89
C TYR A 162 1.81 0.08 -9.00
N LYS A 163 2.21 -0.02 -10.25
CA LYS A 163 1.27 -0.04 -11.37
C LYS A 163 0.50 -1.36 -11.40
N ASP A 164 -0.82 -1.31 -11.24
CA ASP A 164 -1.69 -2.48 -11.10
C ASP A 164 -1.65 -3.41 -12.32
N GLU A 165 -1.57 -2.84 -13.53
CA GLU A 165 -1.48 -3.62 -14.78
C GLU A 165 -0.32 -4.62 -14.77
N ILE A 166 0.84 -4.21 -14.24
CA ILE A 166 2.02 -5.09 -14.16
C ILE A 166 1.77 -6.24 -13.20
N ILE A 167 1.18 -5.95 -12.02
CA ILE A 167 0.85 -6.98 -11.03
C ILE A 167 -0.11 -7.99 -11.64
N LYS A 168 -1.22 -7.54 -12.22
CA LYS A 168 -2.26 -8.42 -12.75
C LYS A 168 -1.84 -9.21 -13.96
N LYS A 169 -1.17 -8.57 -14.93
CA LYS A 169 -0.69 -9.21 -16.15
C LYS A 169 0.28 -10.36 -15.85
N ASN A 170 1.14 -10.18 -14.86
CA ASN A 170 2.19 -11.14 -14.50
C ASN A 170 1.80 -12.01 -13.30
N LYS A 171 0.60 -11.83 -12.73
CA LYS A 171 0.07 -12.59 -11.59
C LYS A 171 1.00 -12.53 -10.37
N ILE A 172 1.57 -11.35 -10.11
CA ILE A 172 2.49 -11.13 -9.01
C ILE A 172 1.68 -11.13 -7.70
N CYS A 173 2.15 -11.86 -6.71
CA CYS A 173 1.49 -11.97 -5.40
C CYS A 173 2.53 -12.14 -4.29
N PHE A 174 2.11 -11.83 -3.06
CA PHE A 174 2.89 -12.18 -1.88
C PHE A 174 2.84 -13.68 -1.65
N ASP A 175 3.98 -14.31 -1.35
CA ASP A 175 4.01 -15.73 -1.02
C ASP A 175 3.48 -15.95 0.41
N VAL A 176 2.32 -16.59 0.51
CA VAL A 176 1.64 -16.87 1.79
C VAL A 176 2.37 -17.90 2.65
N ASN A 177 3.34 -18.63 2.09
CA ASN A 177 4.16 -19.62 2.80
C ASN A 177 5.44 -19.01 3.36
N MET A 178 5.80 -17.79 2.96
CA MET A 178 6.95 -17.08 3.51
C MET A 178 6.60 -16.45 4.85
N VAL A 179 7.41 -16.75 5.89
CA VAL A 179 7.25 -16.16 7.22
C VAL A 179 8.04 -14.85 7.35
N MET A 180 9.04 -14.67 6.50
CA MET A 180 9.91 -13.49 6.48
C MET A 180 10.45 -13.28 5.07
N GLY A 181 10.52 -12.02 4.63
CA GLY A 181 11.04 -11.66 3.31
C GLY A 181 10.02 -11.70 2.19
N GLU A 182 8.72 -11.88 2.49
CA GLU A 182 7.63 -11.82 1.53
C GLU A 182 7.57 -10.49 0.79
N ASP A 183 7.85 -9.39 1.50
CA ASP A 183 7.81 -8.01 0.98
C ASP A 183 8.91 -7.79 -0.06
N ILE A 184 10.14 -8.19 0.24
CA ILE A 184 11.25 -8.07 -0.71
C ILE A 184 11.03 -9.01 -1.90
N SER A 185 10.53 -10.23 -1.67
CA SER A 185 10.21 -11.19 -2.73
C SER A 185 9.18 -10.62 -3.70
N PHE A 186 8.10 -10.02 -3.20
CA PHE A 186 7.08 -9.35 -4.00
C PHE A 186 7.69 -8.21 -4.83
N THR A 187 8.49 -7.35 -4.21
CA THR A 187 9.12 -6.22 -4.90
C THR A 187 10.09 -6.69 -5.98
N LEU A 188 10.93 -7.69 -5.69
CA LEU A 188 11.88 -8.24 -6.68
C LEU A 188 11.16 -8.93 -7.85
N GLU A 189 10.07 -9.65 -7.59
CA GLU A 189 9.27 -10.24 -8.68
C GLU A 189 8.64 -9.13 -9.53
N PHE A 190 8.14 -8.05 -8.93
CA PHE A 190 7.60 -6.90 -9.65
C PHE A 190 8.66 -6.24 -10.54
N LEU A 191 9.87 -6.05 -10.02
CA LEU A 191 10.98 -5.40 -10.75
C LEU A 191 11.42 -6.16 -12.01
N ARG A 192 11.09 -7.44 -12.17
CA ARG A 192 11.37 -8.19 -13.40
C ARG A 192 10.61 -7.70 -14.62
N TYR A 193 9.55 -6.92 -14.41
CA TYR A 193 8.62 -6.52 -15.46
C TYR A 193 8.50 -4.99 -15.63
N VAL A 194 9.26 -4.22 -14.86
CA VAL A 194 9.24 -2.76 -14.94
C VAL A 194 10.24 -2.22 -15.96
N SER A 195 9.90 -1.07 -16.50
CA SER A 195 10.76 -0.30 -17.41
C SER A 195 11.11 1.09 -16.86
N SER A 196 10.37 1.55 -15.85
CA SER A 196 10.55 2.89 -15.29
C SER A 196 10.36 2.90 -13.77
N VAL A 197 11.29 3.55 -13.07
CA VAL A 197 11.31 3.71 -11.61
C VAL A 197 11.46 5.20 -11.30
N TYR A 198 10.74 5.68 -10.29
CA TYR A 198 10.86 7.06 -9.79
C TYR A 198 10.99 7.09 -8.28
#